data_d027f63439f81e096290c8d5ae556645
#
_entry.id   d027f63439f81e096290c8d5ae556645
#
_cell.length_a   1.000
_cell.length_b   1.000
_cell.length_c   1.000
_cell.angle_alpha   90.00
_cell.angle_beta   90.00
_cell.angle_gamma   90.00
#
_symmetry.space_group_name_H-M   'P 1'
#
loop_
_entity.id
_entity.type
_entity.pdbx_description
1 polymer ?
#
loop_
_entity_poly.entity_id
_entity_poly.type
_entity_poly.pdbx_seq_one_letter_code
_entity_poly.pdbx_strand_id
1 'polypeptide(L)'
;MPVFAAVDIGSNSVRLKIARLRGRKLHAIHEDREVTRLGEGVFRSNFLSPESMAETVKVLRRFHRTAQRLGTDSVRVVATSALRDARNSQAFLEWVRSATGWEVEIISGLEEGRLIHLGLVSNLPLARSTVLMIDLGGGSCELTVSRLGHIRETVSLPLGAVRLTNEFLRHDPPRKRELQGLRGFVDREVGRVAARIVGSRVKVAIATSGTAAALSAAASHLIKPSRKTPVVSAPEMKRIAKLISRLPLEERKKINGIGPRRAEIIVAGAIVYHELVERCQLRSFRYSPLGLRDGLLAQMAADYDRSTRSGRQIESERWDSIRHAVQHYRVDMNHALQVRNSAMELFSALKSLHHLPLEYREWLSAAAMLYEVGDYVNRNGRHRHTQYIISNSEILGYTPEQRQIIGAIARYLGKSRPTPGDAALKGLLPLEQEQIAKASMLLRLARAMNLSRSRAVQQARIGIRDGAVRVTLTSRRRAGVDLELWAIERDRDYFRELFGRELSAAAA
;
A
#
# COMPACT_ATOMS: atom_id res chain seq x y z
N MET A 1 -2.50 -4.76 -26.73
CA MET A 1 -3.33 -4.43 -25.54
C MET A 1 -2.79 -5.25 -24.39
N PRO A 2 -2.20 -4.63 -23.38
CA PRO A 2 -1.51 -5.36 -22.33
C PRO A 2 -2.46 -6.23 -21.49
N VAL A 3 -1.94 -7.38 -21.07
CA VAL A 3 -2.62 -8.36 -20.23
C VAL A 3 -1.87 -8.45 -18.89
N PHE A 4 -2.57 -8.22 -17.81
CA PHE A 4 -2.01 -8.22 -16.47
C PHE A 4 -2.56 -9.38 -15.65
N ALA A 5 -1.70 -9.99 -14.83
CA ALA A 5 -2.11 -11.01 -13.87
C ALA A 5 -1.82 -10.54 -12.42
N ALA A 6 -2.81 -10.68 -11.57
CA ALA A 6 -2.70 -10.45 -10.13
C ALA A 6 -2.91 -11.75 -9.38
N VAL A 7 -1.93 -12.11 -8.54
CA VAL A 7 -1.97 -13.29 -7.66
C VAL A 7 -1.97 -12.82 -6.21
N ASP A 8 -2.93 -13.34 -5.43
CA ASP A 8 -3.09 -13.08 -4.01
C ASP A 8 -2.88 -14.39 -3.23
N ILE A 9 -1.82 -14.44 -2.43
CA ILE A 9 -1.49 -15.56 -1.54
C ILE A 9 -2.00 -15.23 -0.14
N GLY A 10 -3.26 -15.60 0.11
CA GLY A 10 -3.90 -15.39 1.41
C GLY A 10 -3.71 -16.56 2.37
N SER A 11 -4.03 -16.35 3.65
CA SER A 11 -3.91 -17.38 4.70
C SER A 11 -4.81 -18.60 4.47
N ASN A 12 -5.97 -18.44 3.80
CA ASN A 12 -6.91 -19.53 3.54
C ASN A 12 -6.87 -20.04 2.09
N SER A 13 -6.61 -19.16 1.13
CA SER A 13 -6.71 -19.50 -0.29
C SER A 13 -5.80 -18.64 -1.14
N VAL A 14 -5.29 -19.23 -2.22
CA VAL A 14 -4.59 -18.52 -3.29
C VAL A 14 -5.55 -18.19 -4.42
N ARG A 15 -5.41 -17.01 -5.01
CA ARG A 15 -6.33 -16.50 -6.04
C ARG A 15 -5.56 -15.87 -7.17
N LEU A 16 -6.00 -16.15 -8.42
CA LEU A 16 -5.52 -15.52 -9.63
C LEU A 16 -6.64 -14.71 -10.28
N LYS A 17 -6.31 -13.55 -10.80
CA LYS A 17 -7.17 -12.78 -11.70
C LYS A 17 -6.33 -12.23 -12.84
N ILE A 18 -6.75 -12.49 -14.08
CA ILE A 18 -6.10 -11.98 -15.29
C ILE A 18 -7.06 -11.04 -15.99
N ALA A 19 -6.58 -9.87 -16.37
CA ALA A 19 -7.37 -8.87 -17.07
C ALA A 19 -6.59 -8.24 -18.22
N ARG A 20 -7.32 -7.87 -19.28
CA ARG A 20 -6.80 -7.14 -20.43
C ARG A 20 -7.19 -5.69 -20.34
N LEU A 21 -6.23 -4.79 -20.54
CA LEU A 21 -6.48 -3.36 -20.64
C LEU A 21 -6.95 -3.02 -22.06
N ARG A 22 -8.20 -2.55 -22.19
CA ARG A 22 -8.77 -2.06 -23.46
C ARG A 22 -9.12 -0.58 -23.28
N GLY A 23 -8.41 0.30 -24.01
CA GLY A 23 -8.47 1.72 -23.72
C GLY A 23 -8.04 1.99 -22.27
N ARG A 24 -8.96 2.53 -21.46
CA ARG A 24 -8.71 2.84 -20.03
C ARG A 24 -9.44 1.91 -19.07
N LYS A 25 -9.98 0.78 -19.55
CA LYS A 25 -10.76 -0.17 -18.75
C LYS A 25 -10.11 -1.54 -18.71
N LEU A 26 -10.10 -2.13 -17.54
CA LEU A 26 -9.69 -3.52 -17.32
C LEU A 26 -10.88 -4.45 -17.55
N HIS A 27 -10.69 -5.46 -18.38
CA HIS A 27 -11.65 -6.52 -18.65
C HIS A 27 -11.08 -7.84 -18.14
N ALA A 28 -11.73 -8.44 -17.14
CA ALA A 28 -11.34 -9.73 -16.63
C ALA A 28 -11.51 -10.79 -17.73
N ILE A 29 -10.47 -11.60 -17.96
CA ILE A 29 -10.45 -12.69 -18.94
C ILE A 29 -10.32 -14.05 -18.28
N HIS A 30 -9.81 -14.12 -17.05
CA HIS A 30 -9.71 -15.36 -16.30
C HIS A 30 -9.66 -15.09 -14.80
N GLU A 31 -10.33 -15.96 -14.03
CA GLU A 31 -10.22 -16.01 -12.56
C GLU A 31 -10.09 -17.47 -12.11
N ASP A 32 -9.18 -17.72 -11.17
CA ASP A 32 -9.01 -19.03 -10.52
C ASP A 32 -8.79 -18.83 -9.02
N ARG A 33 -9.16 -19.87 -8.25
CA ARG A 33 -9.04 -19.86 -6.79
C ARG A 33 -8.89 -21.27 -6.26
N GLU A 34 -7.94 -21.44 -5.32
CA GLU A 34 -7.75 -22.70 -4.60
C GLU A 34 -7.60 -22.46 -3.09
N VAL A 35 -8.14 -23.38 -2.29
CA VAL A 35 -8.01 -23.33 -0.82
C VAL A 35 -6.79 -24.18 -0.44
N THR A 36 -5.71 -23.54 -0.07
CA THR A 36 -4.44 -24.19 0.32
C THR A 36 -4.18 -24.16 1.82
N ARG A 37 -4.96 -23.38 2.57
CA ARG A 37 -4.86 -23.23 4.03
C ARG A 37 -3.44 -22.91 4.53
N LEU A 38 -2.71 -22.10 3.76
CA LEU A 38 -1.31 -21.75 4.08
C LEU A 38 -1.13 -21.18 5.49
N GLY A 39 -2.15 -20.49 6.02
CA GLY A 39 -2.17 -19.95 7.38
C GLY A 39 -2.58 -20.94 8.47
N GLU A 40 -2.87 -22.20 8.12
CA GLU A 40 -3.21 -23.21 9.11
C GLU A 40 -1.99 -23.52 9.98
N GLY A 41 -2.14 -23.33 11.30
CA GLY A 41 -1.05 -23.49 12.26
C GLY A 41 -0.14 -22.27 12.43
N VAL A 42 0.02 -21.37 11.44
CA VAL A 42 0.91 -20.19 11.53
C VAL A 42 0.59 -19.35 12.75
N PHE A 43 -0.67 -19.09 13.00
CA PHE A 43 -1.11 -18.22 14.10
C PHE A 43 -0.94 -18.84 15.51
N ARG A 44 -0.52 -20.11 15.58
CA ARG A 44 -0.13 -20.79 16.85
C ARG A 44 1.37 -21.01 16.96
N SER A 45 2.00 -21.46 15.87
CA SER A 45 3.40 -21.89 15.86
C SER A 45 4.35 -20.82 15.33
N ASN A 46 3.86 -19.80 14.61
CA ASN A 46 4.62 -18.85 13.80
C ASN A 46 5.43 -19.51 12.66
N PHE A 47 5.01 -20.70 12.20
CA PHE A 47 5.65 -21.40 11.09
C PHE A 47 4.62 -21.90 10.07
N LEU A 48 4.98 -21.79 8.80
CA LEU A 48 4.28 -22.47 7.70
C LEU A 48 4.61 -23.96 7.75
N SER A 49 3.61 -24.83 7.59
CA SER A 49 3.87 -26.27 7.49
C SER A 49 4.42 -26.63 6.11
N PRO A 50 5.32 -27.63 6.00
CA PRO A 50 5.84 -28.10 4.71
C PRO A 50 4.74 -28.52 3.75
N GLU A 51 3.66 -29.16 4.25
CA GLU A 51 2.55 -29.65 3.45
C GLU A 51 1.75 -28.50 2.84
N SER A 52 1.43 -27.46 3.63
CA SER A 52 0.70 -26.27 3.15
C SER A 52 1.53 -25.44 2.17
N MET A 53 2.85 -25.38 2.38
CA MET A 53 3.77 -24.76 1.43
C MET A 53 3.79 -25.53 0.10
N ALA A 54 3.95 -26.86 0.12
CA ALA A 54 3.98 -27.70 -1.06
C ALA A 54 2.69 -27.59 -1.88
N GLU A 55 1.52 -27.67 -1.24
CA GLU A 55 0.23 -27.52 -1.93
C GLU A 55 0.08 -26.11 -2.52
N THR A 56 0.52 -25.07 -1.80
CA THR A 56 0.48 -23.71 -2.31
C THR A 56 1.40 -23.53 -3.54
N VAL A 57 2.62 -24.04 -3.51
CA VAL A 57 3.56 -24.01 -4.64
C VAL A 57 2.99 -24.76 -5.86
N LYS A 58 2.35 -25.91 -5.66
CA LYS A 58 1.67 -26.66 -6.74
C LYS A 58 0.58 -25.83 -7.40
N VAL A 59 -0.22 -25.10 -6.62
CA VAL A 59 -1.25 -24.19 -7.17
C VAL A 59 -0.60 -23.02 -7.92
N LEU A 60 0.46 -22.41 -7.38
CA LEU A 60 1.17 -21.32 -8.03
C LEU A 60 1.81 -21.75 -9.36
N ARG A 61 2.34 -22.97 -9.47
CA ARG A 61 2.80 -23.54 -10.76
C ARG A 61 1.65 -23.66 -11.78
N ARG A 62 0.45 -24.04 -11.34
CA ARG A 62 -0.74 -24.07 -12.19
C ARG A 62 -1.11 -22.66 -12.66
N PHE A 63 -1.11 -21.69 -11.78
CA PHE A 63 -1.40 -20.29 -12.10
C PHE A 63 -0.36 -19.70 -13.06
N HIS A 64 0.92 -20.02 -12.85
CA HIS A 64 2.00 -19.60 -13.73
C HIS A 64 1.79 -20.11 -15.17
N ARG A 65 1.51 -21.41 -15.35
CA ARG A 65 1.19 -21.97 -16.68
C ARG A 65 -0.03 -21.31 -17.31
N THR A 66 -1.05 -20.98 -16.51
CA THR A 66 -2.25 -20.28 -17.00
C THR A 66 -1.92 -18.85 -17.45
N ALA A 67 -1.11 -18.13 -16.70
CA ALA A 67 -0.66 -16.78 -17.04
C ALA A 67 0.16 -16.78 -18.34
N GLN A 68 1.09 -17.71 -18.48
CA GLN A 68 1.88 -17.88 -19.71
C GLN A 68 0.99 -18.18 -20.93
N ARG A 69 0.06 -19.15 -20.80
CA ARG A 69 -0.87 -19.53 -21.90
C ARG A 69 -1.75 -18.37 -22.34
N LEU A 70 -2.13 -17.47 -21.44
CA LEU A 70 -2.96 -16.30 -21.73
C LEU A 70 -2.14 -15.07 -22.17
N GLY A 71 -0.82 -15.21 -22.31
CA GLY A 71 0.07 -14.17 -22.82
C GLY A 71 0.09 -12.95 -21.90
N THR A 72 0.31 -13.14 -20.60
CA THR A 72 0.39 -12.00 -19.65
C THR A 72 1.70 -11.24 -19.85
N ASP A 73 1.59 -9.93 -20.05
CA ASP A 73 2.74 -9.04 -20.20
C ASP A 73 3.41 -8.72 -18.85
N SER A 74 2.64 -8.74 -17.78
CA SER A 74 3.15 -8.50 -16.43
C SER A 74 2.34 -9.27 -15.39
N VAL A 75 3.03 -9.76 -14.37
CA VAL A 75 2.44 -10.50 -13.24
C VAL A 75 2.86 -9.84 -11.94
N ARG A 76 1.92 -9.61 -11.03
CA ARG A 76 2.21 -9.18 -9.67
C ARG A 76 1.67 -10.19 -8.68
N VAL A 77 2.55 -10.70 -7.83
CA VAL A 77 2.23 -11.72 -6.81
C VAL A 77 2.40 -11.09 -5.43
N VAL A 78 1.33 -11.03 -4.67
CA VAL A 78 1.39 -10.53 -3.30
C VAL A 78 1.01 -11.59 -2.30
N ALA A 79 1.60 -11.50 -1.12
CA ALA A 79 1.27 -12.34 0.03
C ALA A 79 0.89 -11.47 1.22
N THR A 80 -0.01 -11.99 2.04
CA THR A 80 -0.61 -11.24 3.14
C THR A 80 -0.29 -11.86 4.50
N SER A 81 -1.19 -11.82 5.43
CA SER A 81 -1.03 -12.08 6.85
C SER A 81 -0.27 -13.38 7.20
N ALA A 82 -0.52 -14.52 6.54
CA ALA A 82 0.18 -15.76 6.90
C ALA A 82 1.71 -15.66 6.70
N LEU A 83 2.16 -15.04 5.59
CA LEU A 83 3.58 -14.85 5.33
C LEU A 83 4.19 -13.71 6.16
N ARG A 84 3.38 -12.68 6.50
CA ARG A 84 3.85 -11.63 7.44
C ARG A 84 4.23 -12.19 8.81
N ASP A 85 3.45 -13.16 9.29
CA ASP A 85 3.59 -13.70 10.65
C ASP A 85 4.53 -14.92 10.72
N ALA A 86 4.84 -15.54 9.58
CA ALA A 86 5.63 -16.75 9.54
C ALA A 86 7.15 -16.47 9.58
N ARG A 87 7.85 -17.10 10.53
CA ARG A 87 9.31 -17.00 10.65
C ARG A 87 10.08 -17.68 9.52
N ASN A 88 9.49 -18.68 8.87
CA ASN A 88 10.06 -19.39 7.73
C ASN A 88 9.51 -18.91 6.37
N SER A 89 8.95 -17.70 6.32
CA SER A 89 8.44 -17.11 5.07
C SER A 89 9.50 -17.05 3.97
N GLN A 90 10.77 -16.75 4.32
CA GLN A 90 11.85 -16.68 3.33
C GLN A 90 12.04 -17.99 2.55
N ALA A 91 12.01 -19.12 3.23
CA ALA A 91 12.11 -20.43 2.58
C ALA A 91 10.98 -20.69 1.59
N PHE A 92 9.76 -20.23 1.92
CA PHE A 92 8.64 -20.29 1.00
C PHE A 92 8.81 -19.38 -0.22
N LEU A 93 9.29 -18.14 -0.03
CA LEU A 93 9.55 -17.19 -1.11
C LEU A 93 10.57 -17.75 -2.11
N GLU A 94 11.67 -18.30 -1.61
CA GLU A 94 12.72 -18.93 -2.42
C GLU A 94 12.17 -20.15 -3.21
N TRP A 95 11.32 -20.96 -2.57
CA TRP A 95 10.69 -22.09 -3.24
C TRP A 95 9.75 -21.63 -4.35
N VAL A 96 8.91 -20.60 -4.13
CA VAL A 96 8.04 -20.04 -5.16
C VAL A 96 8.87 -19.49 -6.32
N ARG A 97 9.92 -18.72 -6.04
CA ARG A 97 10.83 -18.17 -7.04
C ARG A 97 11.48 -19.27 -7.88
N SER A 98 12.01 -20.29 -7.25
CA SER A 98 12.61 -21.46 -7.93
C SER A 98 11.58 -22.20 -8.79
N ALA A 99 10.33 -22.30 -8.33
CA ALA A 99 9.29 -23.10 -8.98
C ALA A 99 8.58 -22.39 -10.14
N THR A 100 8.54 -21.05 -10.15
CA THR A 100 7.74 -20.23 -11.06
C THR A 100 8.50 -19.06 -11.68
N GLY A 101 9.66 -18.68 -11.15
CA GLY A 101 10.34 -17.43 -11.49
C GLY A 101 9.66 -16.16 -10.94
N TRP A 102 8.57 -16.30 -10.20
CA TRP A 102 7.84 -15.15 -9.67
C TRP A 102 8.46 -14.64 -8.36
N GLU A 103 8.60 -13.33 -8.27
CA GLU A 103 8.89 -12.64 -7.02
C GLU A 103 7.57 -12.40 -6.27
N VAL A 104 7.54 -12.77 -4.99
CA VAL A 104 6.38 -12.58 -4.13
C VAL A 104 6.63 -11.40 -3.19
N GLU A 105 5.80 -10.39 -3.28
CA GLU A 105 5.83 -9.22 -2.40
C GLU A 105 4.97 -9.48 -1.14
N ILE A 106 5.57 -9.47 0.05
CA ILE A 106 4.79 -9.49 1.30
C ILE A 106 4.33 -8.06 1.59
N ILE A 107 3.04 -7.80 1.42
CA ILE A 107 2.46 -6.47 1.66
C ILE A 107 1.98 -6.31 3.10
N SER A 108 2.08 -5.09 3.63
CA SER A 108 1.52 -4.75 4.94
C SER A 108 -0.01 -4.74 4.93
N GLY A 109 -0.64 -4.79 6.11
CA GLY A 109 -2.10 -4.69 6.21
C GLY A 109 -2.63 -3.33 5.77
N LEU A 110 -1.85 -2.25 5.92
CA LEU A 110 -2.26 -0.93 5.44
C LEU A 110 -2.20 -0.84 3.92
N GLU A 111 -1.17 -1.41 3.29
CA GLU A 111 -1.08 -1.50 1.82
C GLU A 111 -2.16 -2.43 1.25
N GLU A 112 -2.47 -3.53 1.94
CA GLU A 112 -3.60 -4.40 1.61
C GLU A 112 -4.92 -3.61 1.59
N GLY A 113 -5.20 -2.83 2.66
CA GLY A 113 -6.37 -1.95 2.75
C GLY A 113 -6.39 -0.88 1.67
N ARG A 114 -5.24 -0.28 1.32
CA ARG A 114 -5.11 0.69 0.23
C ARG A 114 -5.42 0.08 -1.14
N LEU A 115 -4.89 -1.09 -1.42
CA LEU A 115 -5.15 -1.78 -2.69
C LEU A 115 -6.62 -2.18 -2.83
N ILE A 116 -7.25 -2.65 -1.74
CA ILE A 116 -8.69 -2.91 -1.73
C ILE A 116 -9.49 -1.64 -1.99
N HIS A 117 -9.12 -0.53 -1.35
CA HIS A 117 -9.70 0.78 -1.61
C HIS A 117 -9.60 1.16 -3.09
N LEU A 118 -8.39 1.06 -3.67
CA LEU A 118 -8.14 1.35 -5.09
C LEU A 118 -9.03 0.49 -6.00
N GLY A 119 -9.14 -0.81 -5.72
CA GLY A 119 -10.00 -1.73 -6.47
C GLY A 119 -11.47 -1.32 -6.44
N LEU A 120 -11.97 -0.87 -5.29
CA LEU A 120 -13.34 -0.42 -5.12
C LEU A 120 -13.60 0.94 -5.80
N VAL A 121 -12.77 1.97 -5.54
CA VAL A 121 -13.01 3.32 -6.08
C VAL A 121 -12.77 3.43 -7.58
N SER A 122 -11.93 2.56 -8.14
CA SER A 122 -11.72 2.49 -9.60
C SER A 122 -12.94 1.95 -10.35
N ASN A 123 -13.75 1.12 -9.68
CA ASN A 123 -14.86 0.41 -10.31
C ASN A 123 -16.25 0.87 -9.82
N LEU A 124 -16.35 1.50 -8.66
CA LEU A 124 -17.62 1.92 -8.06
C LEU A 124 -17.71 3.46 -7.94
N PRO A 125 -18.90 4.07 -8.03
CA PRO A 125 -19.08 5.52 -7.91
C PRO A 125 -19.11 5.97 -6.43
N LEU A 126 -18.00 5.77 -5.70
CA LEU A 126 -17.90 6.05 -4.25
C LEU A 126 -17.44 7.47 -3.91
N ALA A 127 -17.10 8.29 -4.92
CA ALA A 127 -16.52 9.62 -4.76
C ALA A 127 -17.43 10.66 -4.05
N ARG A 128 -18.70 10.35 -3.76
CA ARG A 128 -19.65 11.28 -3.14
C ARG A 128 -20.08 10.91 -1.72
N SER A 129 -19.49 9.87 -1.14
CA SER A 129 -19.92 9.32 0.16
C SER A 129 -18.75 9.10 1.12
N THR A 130 -19.05 9.07 2.42
CA THR A 130 -18.15 8.47 3.41
C THR A 130 -18.47 6.98 3.48
N VAL A 131 -17.48 6.15 3.19
CA VAL A 131 -17.61 4.69 3.06
C VAL A 131 -16.65 4.01 4.03
N LEU A 132 -17.13 3.00 4.75
CA LEU A 132 -16.28 2.04 5.44
C LEU A 132 -16.12 0.81 4.54
N MET A 133 -14.90 0.46 4.22
CA MET A 133 -14.56 -0.77 3.53
C MET A 133 -14.04 -1.78 4.55
N ILE A 134 -14.57 -2.99 4.51
CA ILE A 134 -14.27 -4.08 5.45
C ILE A 134 -13.78 -5.26 4.65
N ASP A 135 -12.53 -5.65 4.81
CA ASP A 135 -11.99 -6.90 4.26
C ASP A 135 -11.61 -7.86 5.37
N LEU A 136 -12.42 -8.86 5.60
CA LEU A 136 -12.16 -9.91 6.57
C LEU A 136 -11.52 -11.10 5.88
N GLY A 137 -10.21 -11.16 5.95
CA GLY A 137 -9.38 -12.24 5.42
C GLY A 137 -9.27 -13.47 6.33
N GLY A 138 -8.25 -14.31 6.06
CA GLY A 138 -7.96 -15.47 6.89
C GLY A 138 -7.21 -15.12 8.18
N GLY A 139 -6.25 -14.18 8.12
CA GLY A 139 -5.39 -13.84 9.26
C GLY A 139 -5.59 -12.44 9.81
N SER A 140 -6.13 -11.51 9.02
CA SER A 140 -6.37 -10.12 9.40
C SER A 140 -7.73 -9.61 8.95
N CYS A 141 -8.09 -8.41 9.39
CA CYS A 141 -9.26 -7.66 8.96
C CYS A 141 -8.84 -6.21 8.72
N GLU A 142 -8.93 -5.75 7.48
CA GLU A 142 -8.63 -4.40 7.07
C GLU A 142 -9.90 -3.55 7.11
N LEU A 143 -9.81 -2.40 7.80
CA LEU A 143 -10.88 -1.41 7.89
C LEU A 143 -10.36 -0.10 7.30
N THR A 144 -10.98 0.34 6.20
CA THR A 144 -10.59 1.59 5.52
C THR A 144 -11.77 2.55 5.45
N VAL A 145 -11.63 3.70 6.08
CA VAL A 145 -12.58 4.81 5.95
C VAL A 145 -12.16 5.67 4.78
N SER A 146 -13.02 5.75 3.77
CA SER A 146 -12.85 6.60 2.59
C SER A 146 -13.88 7.73 2.59
N ARG A 147 -13.44 8.95 2.33
CA ARG A 147 -14.32 10.11 2.15
C ARG A 147 -14.02 10.78 0.81
N LEU A 148 -15.03 10.89 -0.03
CA LEU A 148 -14.91 11.49 -1.38
C LEU A 148 -13.84 10.80 -2.25
N GLY A 149 -13.64 9.49 -2.09
CA GLY A 149 -12.63 8.72 -2.82
C GLY A 149 -11.22 8.77 -2.22
N HIS A 150 -11.00 9.48 -1.11
CA HIS A 150 -9.71 9.59 -0.42
C HIS A 150 -9.71 8.77 0.86
N ILE A 151 -8.65 8.02 1.10
CA ILE A 151 -8.42 7.33 2.37
C ILE A 151 -8.26 8.37 3.48
N ARG A 152 -9.05 8.24 4.53
CA ARG A 152 -8.94 9.05 5.76
C ARG A 152 -8.26 8.28 6.88
N GLU A 153 -8.56 7.00 6.95
CA GLU A 153 -7.98 6.11 7.92
C GLU A 153 -7.97 4.70 7.34
N THR A 154 -6.91 3.97 7.58
CA THR A 154 -6.82 2.54 7.31
C THR A 154 -6.17 1.87 8.51
N VAL A 155 -6.72 0.74 8.93
CA VAL A 155 -6.17 -0.08 10.02
C VAL A 155 -6.28 -1.55 9.64
N SER A 156 -5.32 -2.36 10.10
CA SER A 156 -5.34 -3.80 10.00
C SER A 156 -5.40 -4.38 11.41
N LEU A 157 -6.41 -5.19 11.66
CA LEU A 157 -6.65 -5.83 12.96
C LEU A 157 -6.40 -7.34 12.87
N PRO A 158 -5.90 -8.00 13.93
CA PRO A 158 -5.63 -9.44 13.93
C PRO A 158 -6.92 -10.27 14.08
N LEU A 159 -7.93 -9.96 13.27
CA LEU A 159 -9.29 -10.51 13.37
C LEU A 159 -9.62 -11.50 12.25
N GLY A 160 -8.63 -12.08 11.57
CA GLY A 160 -8.86 -13.02 10.48
C GLY A 160 -9.59 -14.29 10.92
N ALA A 161 -10.47 -14.79 10.04
CA ALA A 161 -11.35 -15.92 10.36
C ALA A 161 -10.59 -17.23 10.66
N VAL A 162 -9.46 -17.50 9.97
CA VAL A 162 -8.60 -18.67 10.23
C VAL A 162 -7.87 -18.50 11.58
N ARG A 163 -7.26 -17.33 11.79
CA ARG A 163 -6.56 -16.98 13.03
C ARG A 163 -7.45 -17.23 14.24
N LEU A 164 -8.62 -16.60 14.24
CA LEU A 164 -9.55 -16.65 15.38
C LEU A 164 -10.14 -18.05 15.60
N THR A 165 -10.40 -18.78 14.52
CA THR A 165 -10.85 -20.18 14.63
C THR A 165 -9.77 -21.02 15.31
N ASN A 166 -8.53 -20.92 14.86
CA ASN A 166 -7.40 -21.69 15.43
C ASN A 166 -7.11 -21.33 16.89
N GLU A 167 -7.28 -20.07 17.26
CA GLU A 167 -6.96 -19.59 18.60
C GLU A 167 -8.05 -19.92 19.62
N PHE A 168 -9.33 -19.74 19.25
CA PHE A 168 -10.44 -19.77 20.20
C PHE A 168 -11.36 -20.98 20.08
N LEU A 169 -11.52 -21.59 18.89
CA LEU A 169 -12.54 -22.60 18.64
C LEU A 169 -11.91 -24.01 18.51
N ARG A 170 -12.09 -24.83 19.53
CA ARG A 170 -11.54 -26.20 19.60
C ARG A 170 -12.61 -27.29 19.48
N HIS A 171 -13.89 -26.94 19.72
CA HIS A 171 -15.00 -27.87 19.70
C HIS A 171 -15.96 -27.53 18.57
N ASP A 172 -16.69 -28.54 18.11
CA ASP A 172 -17.71 -28.37 17.08
C ASP A 172 -19.04 -29.05 17.53
N PRO A 173 -20.13 -28.30 17.70
CA PRO A 173 -20.18 -26.83 17.71
C PRO A 173 -19.38 -26.21 18.85
N PRO A 174 -18.95 -24.93 18.70
CA PRO A 174 -18.14 -24.26 19.72
C PRO A 174 -18.83 -24.15 21.07
N ARG A 175 -18.10 -24.37 22.16
CA ARG A 175 -18.63 -24.25 23.52
C ARG A 175 -18.89 -22.80 23.90
N LYS A 176 -19.80 -22.55 24.82
CA LYS A 176 -20.17 -21.21 25.31
C LYS A 176 -18.94 -20.40 25.77
N ARG A 177 -18.01 -21.03 26.49
CA ARG A 177 -16.75 -20.38 26.97
C ARG A 177 -15.83 -19.93 25.80
N GLU A 178 -15.73 -20.73 24.74
CA GLU A 178 -14.94 -20.41 23.53
C GLU A 178 -15.55 -19.22 22.81
N LEU A 179 -16.87 -19.21 22.63
CA LEU A 179 -17.57 -18.08 22.03
C LEU A 179 -17.46 -16.80 22.86
N GLN A 180 -17.46 -16.90 24.19
CA GLN A 180 -17.25 -15.76 25.08
C GLN A 180 -15.82 -15.21 24.97
N GLY A 181 -14.80 -16.08 24.95
CA GLY A 181 -13.40 -15.69 24.77
C GLY A 181 -13.18 -15.00 23.42
N LEU A 182 -13.69 -15.59 22.35
CA LEU A 182 -13.63 -15.02 21.00
C LEU A 182 -14.29 -13.64 20.93
N ARG A 183 -15.53 -13.51 21.44
CA ARG A 183 -16.24 -12.22 21.46
C ARG A 183 -15.48 -11.16 22.26
N GLY A 184 -14.99 -11.52 23.44
CA GLY A 184 -14.22 -10.58 24.27
C GLY A 184 -12.92 -10.11 23.59
N PHE A 185 -12.26 -10.96 22.82
CA PHE A 185 -11.10 -10.59 22.04
C PHE A 185 -11.48 -9.62 20.88
N VAL A 186 -12.48 -10.00 20.08
CA VAL A 186 -12.96 -9.19 18.95
C VAL A 186 -13.46 -7.82 19.44
N ASP A 187 -14.20 -7.79 20.55
CA ASP A 187 -14.71 -6.57 21.17
C ASP A 187 -13.60 -5.59 21.55
N ARG A 188 -12.51 -6.08 22.14
CA ARG A 188 -11.34 -5.25 22.48
C ARG A 188 -10.66 -4.68 21.23
N GLU A 189 -10.43 -5.53 20.22
CA GLU A 189 -9.74 -5.09 19.01
C GLU A 189 -10.56 -4.08 18.20
N VAL A 190 -11.86 -4.33 18.03
CA VAL A 190 -12.78 -3.41 17.36
C VAL A 190 -12.94 -2.12 18.18
N GLY A 191 -13.00 -2.22 19.52
CA GLY A 191 -13.12 -1.08 20.43
C GLY A 191 -12.01 -0.02 20.26
N ARG A 192 -10.79 -0.44 19.88
CA ARG A 192 -9.66 0.47 19.61
C ARG A 192 -9.92 1.46 18.47
N VAL A 193 -10.79 1.11 17.54
CA VAL A 193 -11.03 1.89 16.31
C VAL A 193 -12.48 2.37 16.17
N ALA A 194 -13.41 1.77 16.89
CA ALA A 194 -14.86 2.01 16.75
C ALA A 194 -15.23 3.49 16.90
N ALA A 195 -14.70 4.18 17.91
CA ALA A 195 -15.00 5.60 18.16
C ALA A 195 -14.62 6.49 16.97
N ARG A 196 -13.48 6.23 16.32
CA ARG A 196 -13.02 6.97 15.14
C ARG A 196 -13.90 6.68 13.92
N ILE A 197 -14.29 5.41 13.72
CA ILE A 197 -15.19 5.01 12.63
C ILE A 197 -16.56 5.67 12.81
N VAL A 198 -17.13 5.64 14.00
CA VAL A 198 -18.41 6.30 14.32
C VAL A 198 -18.31 7.81 14.10
N GLY A 199 -17.23 8.44 14.59
CA GLY A 199 -16.96 9.88 14.40
C GLY A 199 -16.84 10.29 12.91
N SER A 200 -16.45 9.36 12.04
CA SER A 200 -16.36 9.59 10.60
C SER A 200 -17.74 9.63 9.90
N ARG A 201 -18.83 9.34 10.60
CA ARG A 201 -20.21 9.37 10.10
C ARG A 201 -20.38 8.56 8.81
N VAL A 202 -19.96 7.31 8.84
CA VAL A 202 -20.06 6.36 7.73
C VAL A 202 -21.51 6.23 7.25
N LYS A 203 -21.73 6.43 5.94
CA LYS A 203 -23.06 6.28 5.32
C LYS A 203 -23.27 4.91 4.67
N VAL A 204 -22.18 4.30 4.19
CA VAL A 204 -22.21 3.02 3.47
C VAL A 204 -21.06 2.16 3.98
N ALA A 205 -21.37 0.92 4.36
CA ALA A 205 -20.36 -0.10 4.63
C ALA A 205 -20.31 -1.08 3.44
N ILE A 206 -19.11 -1.31 2.90
CA ILE A 206 -18.86 -2.27 1.83
C ILE A 206 -17.93 -3.34 2.37
N ALA A 207 -18.38 -4.59 2.32
CA ALA A 207 -17.61 -5.73 2.74
C ALA A 207 -17.09 -6.51 1.53
N THR A 208 -15.82 -6.89 1.56
CA THR A 208 -15.15 -7.66 0.52
C THR A 208 -14.76 -9.04 1.04
N SER A 209 -14.06 -9.81 0.26
CA SER A 209 -13.58 -11.16 0.58
C SER A 209 -14.65 -12.24 0.71
N GLY A 210 -14.19 -13.43 0.97
CA GLY A 210 -15.07 -14.57 0.88
C GLY A 210 -15.92 -14.81 2.13
N THR A 211 -15.55 -14.24 3.29
CA THR A 211 -16.39 -14.31 4.49
C THR A 211 -17.65 -13.45 4.31
N ALA A 212 -17.47 -12.22 3.80
CA ALA A 212 -18.58 -11.34 3.44
C ALA A 212 -19.50 -11.97 2.38
N ALA A 213 -18.92 -12.58 1.34
CA ALA A 213 -19.68 -13.31 0.31
C ALA A 213 -20.55 -14.40 0.92
N ALA A 214 -19.96 -15.24 1.78
CA ALA A 214 -20.65 -16.35 2.42
C ALA A 214 -21.79 -15.88 3.33
N LEU A 215 -21.54 -14.85 4.16
CA LEU A 215 -22.55 -14.30 5.05
C LEU A 215 -23.68 -13.60 4.28
N SER A 216 -23.37 -12.89 3.21
CA SER A 216 -24.38 -12.25 2.35
C SER A 216 -25.26 -13.28 1.64
N ALA A 217 -24.67 -14.36 1.13
CA ALA A 217 -25.43 -15.44 0.50
C ALA A 217 -26.27 -16.21 1.53
N ALA A 218 -25.72 -16.50 2.72
CA ALA A 218 -26.45 -17.13 3.81
C ALA A 218 -27.63 -16.26 4.29
N ALA A 219 -27.47 -14.93 4.36
CA ALA A 219 -28.57 -14.02 4.70
C ALA A 219 -29.72 -14.08 3.71
N SER A 220 -29.38 -14.08 2.41
CA SER A 220 -30.38 -14.20 1.35
C SER A 220 -31.11 -15.53 1.39
N HIS A 221 -30.44 -16.61 1.71
CA HIS A 221 -31.03 -17.95 1.74
C HIS A 221 -31.88 -18.21 3.01
N LEU A 222 -31.31 -17.85 4.19
CA LEU A 222 -31.93 -18.23 5.48
C LEU A 222 -32.98 -17.25 5.97
N ILE A 223 -32.92 -15.96 5.54
CA ILE A 223 -33.77 -14.92 6.13
C ILE A 223 -34.72 -14.30 5.11
N LYS A 224 -34.28 -14.03 3.88
CA LYS A 224 -35.12 -13.42 2.82
C LYS A 224 -34.79 -13.99 1.45
N PRO A 225 -35.38 -15.12 1.06
CA PRO A 225 -35.10 -15.80 -0.22
C PRO A 225 -35.33 -14.99 -1.49
N SER A 226 -36.16 -13.93 -1.42
CA SER A 226 -36.53 -13.10 -2.58
C SER A 226 -35.64 -11.87 -2.82
N ARG A 227 -34.60 -11.66 -1.99
CA ARG A 227 -33.79 -10.43 -2.06
C ARG A 227 -32.72 -10.51 -3.15
N LYS A 228 -32.80 -9.62 -4.13
CA LYS A 228 -31.81 -9.50 -5.23
C LYS A 228 -30.53 -8.72 -4.84
N THR A 229 -30.50 -8.03 -3.68
CA THR A 229 -29.38 -7.17 -3.30
C THR A 229 -28.49 -7.83 -2.22
N PRO A 230 -27.16 -7.81 -2.39
CA PRO A 230 -26.20 -8.43 -1.44
C PRO A 230 -25.97 -7.55 -0.20
N VAL A 231 -27.05 -7.11 0.47
CA VAL A 231 -27.02 -6.26 1.66
C VAL A 231 -27.43 -7.10 2.88
N VAL A 232 -26.66 -7.02 3.95
CA VAL A 232 -26.94 -7.65 5.24
C VAL A 232 -27.16 -6.55 6.28
N SER A 233 -28.34 -6.49 6.87
CA SER A 233 -28.67 -5.53 7.95
C SER A 233 -28.13 -6.00 9.29
N ALA A 234 -28.00 -5.07 10.25
CA ALA A 234 -27.55 -5.38 11.62
C ALA A 234 -28.39 -6.49 12.31
N PRO A 235 -29.74 -6.45 12.28
CA PRO A 235 -30.54 -7.54 12.84
C PRO A 235 -30.33 -8.89 12.14
N GLU A 236 -30.18 -8.88 10.79
CA GLU A 236 -29.90 -10.11 10.03
C GLU A 236 -28.52 -10.67 10.42
N MET A 237 -27.50 -9.83 10.56
CA MET A 237 -26.15 -10.25 10.95
C MET A 237 -26.14 -10.89 12.34
N LYS A 238 -26.82 -10.28 13.31
CA LYS A 238 -27.02 -10.83 14.66
C LYS A 238 -27.68 -12.21 14.64
N ARG A 239 -28.74 -12.37 13.84
CA ARG A 239 -29.47 -13.63 13.69
C ARG A 239 -28.60 -14.71 13.06
N ILE A 240 -27.84 -14.38 12.00
CA ILE A 240 -26.92 -15.29 11.32
C ILE A 240 -25.81 -15.74 12.25
N ALA A 241 -25.15 -14.81 12.96
CA ALA A 241 -24.08 -15.14 13.90
C ALA A 241 -24.56 -16.10 15.00
N LYS A 242 -25.77 -15.86 15.55
CA LYS A 242 -26.38 -16.73 16.55
C LYS A 242 -26.70 -18.12 15.99
N LEU A 243 -27.23 -18.21 14.77
CA LEU A 243 -27.60 -19.48 14.14
C LEU A 243 -26.33 -20.32 13.84
N ILE A 244 -25.38 -19.73 13.11
CA ILE A 244 -24.15 -20.42 12.66
C ILE A 244 -23.32 -20.92 13.85
N SER A 245 -23.27 -20.16 14.95
CA SER A 245 -22.51 -20.56 16.15
C SER A 245 -23.08 -21.77 16.89
N ARG A 246 -24.32 -22.17 16.60
CA ARG A 246 -24.99 -23.32 17.24
C ARG A 246 -24.98 -24.59 16.38
N LEU A 247 -24.76 -24.45 15.09
CA LEU A 247 -24.79 -25.54 14.15
C LEU A 247 -23.46 -26.31 14.16
N PRO A 248 -23.50 -27.66 14.11
CA PRO A 248 -22.29 -28.45 13.85
C PRO A 248 -21.77 -28.21 12.44
N LEU A 249 -20.50 -28.58 12.22
CA LEU A 249 -19.79 -28.39 10.96
C LEU A 249 -20.56 -28.92 9.74
N GLU A 250 -21.11 -30.14 9.87
CA GLU A 250 -21.80 -30.79 8.76
C GLU A 250 -23.09 -30.03 8.35
N GLU A 251 -23.79 -29.44 9.30
CA GLU A 251 -24.95 -28.61 8.98
C GLU A 251 -24.54 -27.25 8.37
N ARG A 252 -23.44 -26.67 8.86
CA ARG A 252 -22.88 -25.45 8.26
C ARG A 252 -22.43 -25.63 6.81
N LYS A 253 -21.91 -26.82 6.45
CA LYS A 253 -21.54 -27.18 5.07
C LYS A 253 -22.72 -27.15 4.11
N LYS A 254 -23.93 -27.44 4.59
CA LYS A 254 -25.18 -27.49 3.80
C LYS A 254 -25.77 -26.08 3.54
N ILE A 255 -25.34 -25.06 4.30
CA ILE A 255 -25.88 -23.70 4.13
C ILE A 255 -25.38 -23.11 2.80
N ASN A 256 -26.32 -22.70 1.95
CA ASN A 256 -26.00 -22.08 0.67
C ASN A 256 -25.15 -20.80 0.87
N GLY A 257 -24.05 -20.70 0.14
CA GLY A 257 -23.08 -19.61 0.24
C GLY A 257 -21.94 -19.88 1.23
N ILE A 258 -22.10 -20.73 2.24
CA ILE A 258 -21.02 -21.14 3.15
C ILE A 258 -20.26 -22.31 2.55
N GLY A 259 -20.92 -23.46 2.37
CA GLY A 259 -20.35 -24.65 1.77
C GLY A 259 -19.13 -25.23 2.51
N PRO A 260 -18.58 -26.37 2.03
CA PRO A 260 -17.47 -27.07 2.69
C PRO A 260 -16.21 -26.23 2.88
N ARG A 261 -15.93 -25.32 1.93
CA ARG A 261 -14.69 -24.53 1.92
C ARG A 261 -14.57 -23.48 3.03
N ARG A 262 -15.71 -23.12 3.69
CA ARG A 262 -15.77 -22.06 4.71
C ARG A 262 -16.43 -22.46 6.02
N ALA A 263 -17.12 -23.58 6.05
CA ALA A 263 -17.88 -24.02 7.20
C ALA A 263 -17.07 -24.10 8.51
N GLU A 264 -15.77 -24.38 8.41
CA GLU A 264 -14.85 -24.43 9.56
C GLU A 264 -14.61 -23.06 10.18
N ILE A 265 -14.41 -22.02 9.35
CA ILE A 265 -13.97 -20.68 9.78
C ILE A 265 -15.10 -19.65 9.86
N ILE A 266 -16.32 -20.02 9.41
CA ILE A 266 -17.41 -19.05 9.27
C ILE A 266 -17.95 -18.56 10.62
N VAL A 267 -17.84 -19.36 11.68
CA VAL A 267 -18.28 -18.96 13.03
C VAL A 267 -17.48 -17.76 13.51
N ALA A 268 -16.16 -17.82 13.43
CA ALA A 268 -15.30 -16.70 13.79
C ALA A 268 -15.60 -15.47 12.93
N GLY A 269 -15.70 -15.66 11.60
CA GLY A 269 -16.05 -14.58 10.70
C GLY A 269 -17.40 -13.92 10.97
N ALA A 270 -18.42 -14.71 11.31
CA ALA A 270 -19.75 -14.19 11.67
C ALA A 270 -19.73 -13.37 12.96
N ILE A 271 -18.94 -13.78 13.95
CA ILE A 271 -18.78 -13.03 15.20
C ILE A 271 -18.06 -11.70 14.93
N VAL A 272 -16.99 -11.69 14.13
CA VAL A 272 -16.29 -10.46 13.78
C VAL A 272 -17.24 -9.47 13.08
N TYR A 273 -18.00 -9.91 12.07
CA TYR A 273 -18.96 -9.03 11.39
C TYR A 273 -20.07 -8.54 12.33
N HIS A 274 -20.53 -9.38 13.25
CA HIS A 274 -21.52 -8.97 14.24
C HIS A 274 -20.98 -7.85 15.15
N GLU A 275 -19.79 -8.04 15.73
CA GLU A 275 -19.18 -7.05 16.60
C GLU A 275 -18.81 -5.75 15.85
N LEU A 276 -18.33 -5.83 14.61
CA LEU A 276 -18.07 -4.65 13.77
C LEU A 276 -19.36 -3.86 13.51
N VAL A 277 -20.46 -4.54 13.18
CA VAL A 277 -21.74 -3.90 12.91
C VAL A 277 -22.28 -3.19 14.16
N GLU A 278 -22.24 -3.85 15.32
CA GLU A 278 -22.72 -3.30 16.59
C GLU A 278 -21.84 -2.14 17.08
N ARG A 279 -20.51 -2.34 17.16
CA ARG A 279 -19.58 -1.36 17.72
C ARG A 279 -19.37 -0.12 16.85
N CYS A 280 -19.36 -0.30 15.53
CA CYS A 280 -19.26 0.81 14.58
C CYS A 280 -20.63 1.41 14.23
N GLN A 281 -21.71 0.99 14.88
CA GLN A 281 -23.09 1.48 14.70
C GLN A 281 -23.52 1.44 13.22
N LEU A 282 -23.15 0.37 12.51
CA LEU A 282 -23.50 0.20 11.11
C LEU A 282 -24.94 -0.33 10.99
N ARG A 283 -25.75 0.31 10.13
CA ARG A 283 -27.11 -0.18 9.85
C ARG A 283 -27.11 -1.46 9.02
N SER A 284 -26.13 -1.59 8.13
CA SER A 284 -25.95 -2.72 7.22
C SER A 284 -24.59 -2.66 6.57
N PHE A 285 -24.19 -3.77 5.94
CA PHE A 285 -23.10 -3.76 4.96
C PHE A 285 -23.56 -4.38 3.63
N ARG A 286 -22.90 -3.96 2.55
CA ARG A 286 -23.10 -4.52 1.20
C ARG A 286 -21.87 -5.33 0.82
N TYR A 287 -22.07 -6.54 0.32
CA TYR A 287 -20.99 -7.32 -0.26
C TYR A 287 -20.58 -6.76 -1.65
N SER A 288 -19.29 -6.74 -1.92
CA SER A 288 -18.69 -6.47 -3.23
C SER A 288 -17.72 -7.60 -3.61
N PRO A 289 -17.78 -8.13 -4.85
CA PRO A 289 -16.83 -9.12 -5.34
C PRO A 289 -15.45 -8.53 -5.66
N LEU A 290 -15.34 -7.21 -5.72
CA LEU A 290 -14.09 -6.49 -5.93
C LEU A 290 -13.25 -6.54 -4.64
N GLY A 291 -11.92 -6.49 -4.78
CA GLY A 291 -11.02 -6.53 -3.63
C GLY A 291 -9.56 -6.35 -4.03
N LEU A 292 -8.65 -6.98 -3.28
CA LEU A 292 -7.19 -6.84 -3.42
C LEU A 292 -6.69 -7.03 -4.87
N ARG A 293 -7.12 -8.09 -5.56
CA ARG A 293 -6.70 -8.38 -6.94
C ARG A 293 -7.14 -7.29 -7.93
N ASP A 294 -8.30 -6.70 -7.71
CA ASP A 294 -8.80 -5.58 -8.54
C ASP A 294 -7.96 -4.32 -8.32
N GLY A 295 -7.50 -4.10 -7.09
CA GLY A 295 -6.55 -3.03 -6.76
C GLY A 295 -5.18 -3.24 -7.39
N LEU A 296 -4.65 -4.46 -7.33
CA LEU A 296 -3.38 -4.81 -7.99
C LEU A 296 -3.45 -4.56 -9.50
N LEU A 297 -4.50 -5.05 -10.15
CA LEU A 297 -4.70 -4.83 -11.58
C LEU A 297 -4.89 -3.35 -11.93
N ALA A 298 -5.60 -2.59 -11.08
CA ALA A 298 -5.76 -1.15 -11.24
C ALA A 298 -4.42 -0.40 -11.09
N GLN A 299 -3.57 -0.84 -10.16
CA GLN A 299 -2.21 -0.31 -9.98
C GLN A 299 -1.35 -0.60 -11.22
N MET A 300 -1.32 -1.86 -11.70
CA MET A 300 -0.56 -2.26 -12.89
C MET A 300 -1.00 -1.48 -14.14
N ALA A 301 -2.31 -1.28 -14.32
CA ALA A 301 -2.84 -0.48 -15.42
C ALA A 301 -2.42 1.00 -15.31
N ALA A 302 -2.34 1.54 -14.10
CA ALA A 302 -1.92 2.91 -13.87
C ALA A 302 -0.40 3.10 -14.06
N ASP A 303 0.39 2.11 -13.70
CA ASP A 303 1.84 2.11 -13.94
C ASP A 303 2.14 2.02 -15.45
N TYR A 304 1.32 1.30 -16.21
CA TYR A 304 1.40 1.25 -17.67
C TYR A 304 0.93 2.55 -18.34
N ASP A 305 -0.19 3.12 -17.90
CA ASP A 305 -0.76 4.37 -18.43
C ASP A 305 -1.29 5.26 -17.28
N ARG A 306 -0.49 6.26 -16.92
CA ARG A 306 -0.83 7.23 -15.85
C ARG A 306 -2.06 8.09 -16.13
N SER A 307 -2.50 8.17 -17.38
CA SER A 307 -3.71 8.93 -17.77
C SER A 307 -5.00 8.24 -17.35
N THR A 308 -4.94 7.01 -16.87
CA THR A 308 -6.08 6.25 -16.37
C THR A 308 -6.74 6.92 -15.15
N ARG A 309 -7.99 6.56 -14.86
CA ARG A 309 -8.65 7.00 -13.61
C ARG A 309 -7.88 6.52 -12.38
N SER A 310 -7.38 5.28 -12.41
CA SER A 310 -6.56 4.71 -11.33
C SER A 310 -5.25 5.45 -11.16
N GLY A 311 -4.60 5.90 -12.24
CA GLY A 311 -3.36 6.68 -12.18
C GLY A 311 -3.53 7.97 -11.40
N ARG A 312 -4.58 8.74 -11.68
CA ARG A 312 -4.89 9.97 -10.93
C ARG A 312 -5.23 9.70 -9.46
N GLN A 313 -5.92 8.59 -9.19
CA GLN A 313 -6.26 8.19 -7.83
C GLN A 313 -4.99 7.83 -7.04
N ILE A 314 -4.07 7.07 -7.62
CA ILE A 314 -2.79 6.68 -6.99
C ILE A 314 -1.91 7.91 -6.73
N GLU A 315 -1.82 8.82 -7.69
CA GLU A 315 -1.07 10.08 -7.50
C GLU A 315 -1.61 10.88 -6.31
N SER A 316 -2.94 10.96 -6.18
CA SER A 316 -3.59 11.60 -5.03
C SER A 316 -3.30 10.86 -3.72
N GLU A 317 -3.38 9.53 -3.68
CA GLU A 317 -3.10 8.71 -2.49
C GLU A 317 -1.63 8.84 -2.05
N ARG A 318 -0.69 8.81 -2.99
CA ARG A 318 0.74 9.04 -2.74
C ARG A 318 0.97 10.41 -2.11
N TRP A 319 0.35 11.44 -2.68
CA TRP A 319 0.46 12.80 -2.16
C TRP A 319 -0.12 12.93 -0.75
N ASP A 320 -1.30 12.37 -0.49
CA ASP A 320 -1.90 12.38 0.84
C ASP A 320 -1.03 11.63 1.86
N SER A 321 -0.42 10.50 1.47
CA SER A 321 0.50 9.73 2.31
C SER A 321 1.78 10.52 2.66
N ILE A 322 2.38 11.20 1.68
CA ILE A 322 3.54 12.09 1.90
C ILE A 322 3.18 13.22 2.88
N ARG A 323 2.03 13.88 2.68
CA ARG A 323 1.58 14.96 3.58
C ARG A 323 1.35 14.45 5.00
N HIS A 324 0.78 13.28 5.13
CA HIS A 324 0.58 12.64 6.44
C HIS A 324 1.93 12.36 7.13
N ALA A 325 2.91 11.82 6.40
CA ALA A 325 4.26 11.58 6.93
C ALA A 325 4.94 12.90 7.37
N VAL A 326 4.87 13.96 6.55
CA VAL A 326 5.39 15.31 6.88
C VAL A 326 4.79 15.82 8.19
N GLN A 327 3.46 15.68 8.38
CA GLN A 327 2.77 16.08 9.61
C GLN A 327 3.16 15.20 10.81
N HIS A 328 3.21 13.90 10.63
CA HIS A 328 3.56 12.94 11.68
C HIS A 328 4.95 13.17 12.24
N TYR A 329 5.94 13.41 11.36
CA TYR A 329 7.33 13.69 11.73
C TYR A 329 7.60 15.18 12.01
N ARG A 330 6.55 16.01 12.10
CA ARG A 330 6.62 17.46 12.45
C ARG A 330 7.57 18.25 11.54
N VAL A 331 7.66 17.90 10.27
CA VAL A 331 8.42 18.69 9.28
C VAL A 331 7.68 19.97 8.95
N ASP A 332 8.42 21.07 8.75
CA ASP A 332 7.84 22.34 8.28
C ASP A 332 7.29 22.19 6.87
N MET A 333 5.97 22.06 6.77
CA MET A 333 5.25 21.87 5.50
C MET A 333 5.54 22.98 4.49
N ASN A 334 5.64 24.23 4.95
CA ASN A 334 5.84 25.36 4.04
C ASN A 334 7.26 25.33 3.44
N HIS A 335 8.25 25.03 4.26
CA HIS A 335 9.62 24.89 3.80
C HIS A 335 9.77 23.67 2.86
N ALA A 336 9.21 22.52 3.24
CA ALA A 336 9.23 21.33 2.40
C ALA A 336 8.60 21.57 1.01
N LEU A 337 7.47 22.29 0.95
CA LEU A 337 6.83 22.68 -0.32
C LEU A 337 7.72 23.61 -1.16
N GLN A 338 8.46 24.55 -0.55
CA GLN A 338 9.38 25.41 -1.27
C GLN A 338 10.53 24.60 -1.89
N VAL A 339 11.17 23.75 -1.09
CA VAL A 339 12.25 22.88 -1.59
C VAL A 339 11.75 21.97 -2.71
N ARG A 340 10.55 21.40 -2.54
CA ARG A 340 9.90 20.60 -3.60
C ARG A 340 9.70 21.40 -4.88
N ASN A 341 9.18 22.62 -4.79
CA ASN A 341 8.95 23.45 -5.98
C ASN A 341 10.27 23.76 -6.70
N SER A 342 11.31 24.17 -5.97
CA SER A 342 12.65 24.38 -6.55
C SER A 342 13.22 23.09 -7.17
N ALA A 343 13.01 21.93 -6.55
CA ALA A 343 13.44 20.65 -7.11
C ALA A 343 12.71 20.31 -8.43
N MET A 344 11.42 20.65 -8.54
CA MET A 344 10.63 20.42 -9.76
C MET A 344 11.03 21.39 -10.89
N GLU A 345 11.39 22.62 -10.56
CA GLU A 345 11.95 23.60 -11.50
C GLU A 345 13.31 23.12 -12.03
N LEU A 346 14.23 22.71 -11.15
CA LEU A 346 15.54 22.15 -11.52
C LEU A 346 15.38 20.90 -12.39
N PHE A 347 14.49 19.97 -12.02
CA PHE A 347 14.22 18.77 -12.81
C PHE A 347 13.76 19.12 -14.22
N SER A 348 12.88 20.11 -14.37
CA SER A 348 12.35 20.51 -15.68
C SER A 348 13.38 21.26 -16.50
N ALA A 349 14.11 22.21 -15.90
CA ALA A 349 15.08 23.07 -16.60
C ALA A 349 16.34 22.31 -17.04
N LEU A 350 16.76 21.29 -16.27
CA LEU A 350 17.97 20.51 -16.52
C LEU A 350 17.69 19.12 -17.14
N LYS A 351 16.50 18.91 -17.73
CA LYS A 351 16.11 17.63 -18.32
C LYS A 351 17.10 17.11 -19.36
N SER A 352 17.63 18.01 -20.23
CA SER A 352 18.63 17.69 -21.24
C SER A 352 20.01 17.38 -20.67
N LEU A 353 20.24 17.60 -19.37
CA LEU A 353 21.50 17.32 -18.69
C LEU A 353 21.44 16.06 -17.83
N HIS A 354 20.42 15.92 -17.04
CA HIS A 354 20.34 14.79 -16.10
C HIS A 354 19.86 13.48 -16.75
N HIS A 355 19.06 13.53 -17.81
CA HIS A 355 18.48 12.38 -18.51
C HIS A 355 17.74 11.36 -17.60
N LEU A 356 17.24 11.80 -16.43
CA LEU A 356 16.51 10.96 -15.51
C LEU A 356 15.18 10.51 -16.12
N PRO A 357 14.78 9.26 -15.91
CA PRO A 357 13.43 8.77 -16.23
C PRO A 357 12.33 9.63 -15.58
N LEU A 358 11.15 9.64 -16.19
CA LEU A 358 10.06 10.52 -15.77
C LEU A 358 9.58 10.23 -14.34
N GLU A 359 9.64 8.98 -13.90
CA GLU A 359 9.30 8.54 -12.55
C GLU A 359 10.17 9.20 -11.46
N TYR A 360 11.41 9.52 -11.76
CA TYR A 360 12.29 10.24 -10.84
C TYR A 360 11.77 11.64 -10.48
N ARG A 361 10.93 12.25 -11.33
CA ARG A 361 10.26 13.51 -11.00
C ARG A 361 9.36 13.38 -9.77
N GLU A 362 8.63 12.29 -9.68
CA GLU A 362 7.76 12.00 -8.54
C GLU A 362 8.58 11.61 -7.30
N TRP A 363 9.59 10.75 -7.46
CA TRP A 363 10.45 10.32 -6.36
C TRP A 363 11.27 11.47 -5.77
N LEU A 364 11.77 12.37 -6.62
CA LEU A 364 12.43 13.61 -6.19
C LEU A 364 11.46 14.54 -5.45
N SER A 365 10.23 14.65 -5.92
CA SER A 365 9.17 15.41 -5.23
C SER A 365 8.89 14.84 -3.84
N ALA A 366 8.79 13.53 -3.71
CA ALA A 366 8.59 12.86 -2.42
C ALA A 366 9.81 13.04 -1.49
N ALA A 367 11.03 12.86 -2.02
CA ALA A 367 12.26 13.06 -1.27
C ALA A 367 12.38 14.51 -0.76
N ALA A 368 12.00 15.50 -1.57
CA ALA A 368 12.03 16.92 -1.21
C ALA A 368 11.02 17.27 -0.09
N MET A 369 9.90 16.54 -0.01
CA MET A 369 8.96 16.71 1.09
C MET A 369 9.43 16.05 2.39
N LEU A 370 10.20 14.95 2.28
CA LEU A 370 10.52 14.06 3.41
C LEU A 370 11.96 14.19 3.93
N TYR A 371 12.83 14.97 3.32
CA TYR A 371 14.27 14.96 3.63
C TYR A 371 14.61 15.37 5.07
N GLU A 372 13.70 15.99 5.80
CA GLU A 372 13.87 16.39 7.20
C GLU A 372 13.20 15.45 8.21
N VAL A 373 12.51 14.39 7.79
CA VAL A 373 11.82 13.48 8.75
C VAL A 373 12.78 12.85 9.76
N GLY A 374 14.07 12.74 9.43
CA GLY A 374 15.10 12.23 10.33
C GLY A 374 15.42 13.14 11.52
N ASP A 375 15.12 14.44 11.45
CA ASP A 375 15.29 15.39 12.54
C ASP A 375 14.38 15.04 13.74
N TYR A 376 13.29 14.30 13.48
CA TYR A 376 12.39 13.78 14.51
C TYR A 376 13.08 12.80 15.47
N VAL A 377 14.06 12.05 14.97
CA VAL A 377 14.84 11.09 15.77
C VAL A 377 16.01 11.82 16.45
N ASN A 378 16.91 12.40 15.65
CA ASN A 378 18.06 13.17 16.14
C ASN A 378 18.68 13.99 14.99
N ARG A 379 19.17 15.20 15.29
CA ARG A 379 19.92 16.02 14.33
C ARG A 379 21.25 15.40 13.92
N ASN A 380 21.93 14.73 14.87
CA ASN A 380 23.14 13.98 14.54
C ASN A 380 22.77 12.74 13.74
N GLY A 381 23.35 12.61 12.53
CA GLY A 381 23.03 11.50 11.64
C GLY A 381 21.66 11.57 10.97
N ARG A 382 20.97 12.75 11.01
CA ARG A 382 19.62 12.95 10.47
C ARG A 382 19.39 12.36 9.09
N HIS A 383 20.37 12.45 8.19
CA HIS A 383 20.24 11.91 6.84
C HIS A 383 20.15 10.37 6.81
N ARG A 384 20.82 9.67 7.76
CA ARG A 384 20.68 8.22 7.94
C ARG A 384 19.30 7.89 8.51
N HIS A 385 18.83 8.68 9.49
CA HIS A 385 17.49 8.52 10.06
C HIS A 385 16.42 8.78 9.01
N THR A 386 16.58 9.83 8.18
CA THR A 386 15.67 10.12 7.05
C THR A 386 15.56 8.93 6.11
N GLN A 387 16.69 8.39 5.65
CA GLN A 387 16.69 7.20 4.78
C GLN A 387 15.99 6.03 5.45
N TYR A 388 16.35 5.72 6.71
CA TYR A 388 15.75 4.60 7.43
C TYR A 388 14.23 4.76 7.57
N ILE A 389 13.77 5.95 7.96
CA ILE A 389 12.34 6.25 8.09
C ILE A 389 11.63 6.07 6.74
N ILE A 390 12.13 6.67 5.66
CA ILE A 390 11.48 6.58 4.34
C ILE A 390 11.44 5.14 3.84
N SER A 391 12.54 4.39 3.97
CA SER A 391 12.62 3.01 3.50
C SER A 391 11.74 2.03 4.30
N ASN A 392 11.55 2.28 5.61
CA ASN A 392 10.87 1.35 6.51
C ASN A 392 9.50 1.83 7.00
N SER A 393 9.10 3.07 6.73
CA SER A 393 7.75 3.56 7.05
C SER A 393 6.74 3.17 5.97
N GLU A 394 5.48 3.04 6.36
CA GLU A 394 4.39 2.78 5.45
C GLU A 394 3.95 4.07 4.75
N ILE A 395 4.68 4.43 3.70
CA ILE A 395 4.29 5.51 2.79
C ILE A 395 3.45 4.86 1.68
N LEU A 396 2.14 4.94 1.84
CA LEU A 396 1.18 4.24 0.98
C LEU A 396 1.32 4.63 -0.49
N GLY A 397 1.16 3.64 -1.36
CA GLY A 397 1.23 3.81 -2.81
C GLY A 397 2.63 3.73 -3.41
N TYR A 398 3.68 3.58 -2.59
CA TYR A 398 5.05 3.33 -3.05
C TYR A 398 5.48 1.90 -2.70
N THR A 399 6.11 1.22 -3.67
CA THR A 399 6.70 -0.10 -3.42
C THR A 399 7.92 0.00 -2.49
N PRO A 400 8.39 -1.09 -1.87
CA PRO A 400 9.60 -1.08 -1.05
C PRO A 400 10.82 -0.54 -1.81
N GLU A 401 10.99 -0.91 -3.09
CA GLU A 401 12.08 -0.44 -3.94
C GLU A 401 11.98 1.06 -4.20
N GLN A 402 10.78 1.57 -4.48
CA GLN A 402 10.55 3.01 -4.67
C GLN A 402 10.86 3.80 -3.40
N ARG A 403 10.46 3.29 -2.22
CA ARG A 403 10.80 3.90 -0.93
C ARG A 403 12.31 3.88 -0.66
N GLN A 404 13.00 2.81 -1.06
CA GLN A 404 14.45 2.74 -0.97
C GLN A 404 15.12 3.83 -1.83
N ILE A 405 14.68 4.01 -3.08
CA ILE A 405 15.18 5.05 -3.98
C ILE A 405 14.90 6.45 -3.41
N ILE A 406 13.67 6.73 -2.98
CA ILE A 406 13.28 8.01 -2.36
C ILE A 406 14.13 8.29 -1.11
N GLY A 407 14.31 7.27 -0.26
CA GLY A 407 15.16 7.36 0.94
C GLY A 407 16.62 7.62 0.61
N ALA A 408 17.15 6.97 -0.42
CA ALA A 408 18.51 7.17 -0.89
C ALA A 408 18.71 8.60 -1.46
N ILE A 409 17.77 9.11 -2.26
CA ILE A 409 17.80 10.51 -2.76
C ILE A 409 17.86 11.49 -1.58
N ALA A 410 17.04 11.29 -0.54
CA ALA A 410 16.98 12.17 0.63
C ALA A 410 18.20 12.04 1.58
N ARG A 411 18.97 10.95 1.48
CA ARG A 411 20.13 10.69 2.35
C ARG A 411 21.32 11.57 2.05
N TYR A 412 21.61 11.83 0.75
CA TYR A 412 22.88 12.43 0.32
C TYR A 412 22.87 13.97 0.25
N LEU A 413 22.22 14.60 1.26
CA LEU A 413 22.12 16.07 1.36
C LEU A 413 23.20 16.72 2.24
N GLY A 414 24.02 15.89 2.89
CA GLY A 414 25.13 16.34 3.73
C GLY A 414 26.48 16.31 3.02
N LYS A 415 27.54 15.98 3.78
CA LYS A 415 28.91 15.78 3.21
C LYS A 415 29.05 14.46 2.46
N SER A 416 28.20 13.48 2.78
CA SER A 416 28.24 12.15 2.15
C SER A 416 27.78 12.22 0.69
N ARG A 417 28.44 11.47 -0.17
CA ARG A 417 28.08 11.25 -1.57
C ARG A 417 27.75 9.78 -1.78
N PRO A 418 26.91 9.42 -2.76
CA PRO A 418 26.74 8.02 -3.14
C PRO A 418 28.07 7.39 -3.55
N THR A 419 28.45 6.28 -2.93
CA THR A 419 29.64 5.51 -3.29
C THR A 419 29.28 4.06 -3.52
N PRO A 420 29.94 3.35 -4.44
CA PRO A 420 29.76 1.92 -4.60
C PRO A 420 29.97 1.20 -3.27
N GLY A 421 29.06 0.30 -2.90
CA GLY A 421 29.10 -0.43 -1.63
C GLY A 421 28.43 0.28 -0.45
N ASP A 422 27.91 1.48 -0.59
CA ASP A 422 27.08 2.10 0.48
C ASP A 422 25.85 1.24 0.76
N ALA A 423 25.61 0.96 2.04
CA ALA A 423 24.47 0.15 2.49
C ALA A 423 23.11 0.71 2.02
N ALA A 424 23.02 2.03 1.81
CA ALA A 424 21.80 2.67 1.29
C ALA A 424 21.48 2.31 -0.17
N LEU A 425 22.50 1.88 -0.92
CA LEU A 425 22.40 1.54 -2.34
C LEU A 425 22.46 0.02 -2.57
N LYS A 426 22.52 -0.76 -1.49
CA LYS A 426 22.59 -2.22 -1.58
C LYS A 426 21.39 -2.79 -2.30
N GLY A 427 21.63 -3.64 -3.30
CA GLY A 427 20.58 -4.27 -4.13
C GLY A 427 20.09 -3.43 -5.29
N LEU A 428 20.51 -2.16 -5.43
CA LEU A 428 20.20 -1.32 -6.59
C LEU A 428 21.21 -1.54 -7.71
N LEU A 429 20.73 -1.49 -8.95
CA LEU A 429 21.56 -1.61 -10.14
C LEU A 429 22.52 -0.39 -10.29
N PRO A 430 23.70 -0.54 -10.93
CA PRO A 430 24.63 0.56 -11.14
C PRO A 430 23.99 1.79 -11.80
N LEU A 431 23.10 1.59 -12.77
CA LEU A 431 22.37 2.66 -13.44
C LEU A 431 21.45 3.41 -12.46
N GLU A 432 20.76 2.69 -11.56
CA GLU A 432 19.91 3.31 -10.54
C GLU A 432 20.74 4.12 -9.53
N GLN A 433 21.93 3.63 -9.17
CA GLN A 433 22.84 4.35 -8.28
C GLN A 433 23.31 5.68 -8.89
N GLU A 434 23.62 5.69 -10.19
CA GLU A 434 23.94 6.92 -10.94
C GLU A 434 22.75 7.88 -10.98
N GLN A 435 21.55 7.36 -11.27
CA GLN A 435 20.32 8.15 -11.30
C GLN A 435 20.01 8.76 -9.93
N ILE A 436 20.21 8.02 -8.84
CA ILE A 436 20.06 8.52 -7.46
C ILE A 436 21.07 9.64 -7.18
N ALA A 437 22.32 9.52 -7.62
CA ALA A 437 23.32 10.56 -7.44
C ALA A 437 22.90 11.86 -8.13
N LYS A 438 22.42 11.77 -9.38
CA LYS A 438 21.90 12.92 -10.14
C LYS A 438 20.66 13.54 -9.47
N ALA A 439 19.69 12.72 -9.05
CA ALA A 439 18.50 13.20 -8.35
C ALA A 439 18.82 13.83 -6.99
N SER A 440 19.77 13.26 -6.24
CA SER A 440 20.28 13.82 -4.98
C SER A 440 20.93 15.18 -5.20
N MET A 441 21.68 15.39 -6.31
CA MET A 441 22.26 16.68 -6.63
C MET A 441 21.17 17.72 -6.91
N LEU A 442 20.10 17.37 -7.66
CA LEU A 442 18.99 18.29 -7.86
C LEU A 442 18.32 18.68 -6.53
N LEU A 443 18.19 17.74 -5.59
CA LEU A 443 17.64 18.03 -4.27
C LEU A 443 18.60 18.89 -3.42
N ARG A 444 19.91 18.69 -3.50
CA ARG A 444 20.92 19.54 -2.84
C ARG A 444 20.81 20.99 -3.29
N LEU A 445 20.72 21.21 -4.59
CA LEU A 445 20.55 22.56 -5.17
C LEU A 445 19.21 23.17 -4.76
N ALA A 446 18.10 22.41 -4.81
CA ALA A 446 16.79 22.88 -4.36
C ALA A 446 16.81 23.30 -2.90
N ARG A 447 17.46 22.54 -2.03
CA ARG A 447 17.67 22.89 -0.62
C ARG A 447 18.56 24.11 -0.47
N ALA A 448 19.65 24.23 -1.24
CA ALA A 448 20.54 25.37 -1.22
C ALA A 448 19.78 26.67 -1.55
N MET A 449 18.93 26.67 -2.56
CA MET A 449 18.06 27.78 -2.94
C MET A 449 17.04 28.20 -1.85
N ASN A 450 16.89 27.42 -0.79
CA ASN A 450 15.94 27.65 0.30
C ASN A 450 16.62 27.57 1.68
N LEU A 451 17.94 27.80 1.76
CA LEU A 451 18.75 27.52 2.95
C LEU A 451 18.38 28.42 4.14
N SER A 452 18.12 29.69 3.90
CA SER A 452 17.77 30.67 4.94
C SER A 452 16.40 30.44 5.57
N ARG A 453 15.53 29.62 4.94
CA ARG A 453 14.11 29.40 5.32
C ARG A 453 13.27 30.69 5.39
N SER A 454 13.82 31.82 4.94
CA SER A 454 13.19 33.14 5.02
C SER A 454 12.31 33.48 3.81
N ARG A 455 12.22 32.58 2.84
CA ARG A 455 11.61 32.82 1.52
C ARG A 455 12.27 33.99 0.78
N ALA A 456 13.59 34.12 0.92
CA ALA A 456 14.36 35.21 0.30
C ALA A 456 14.26 35.16 -1.23
N VAL A 457 14.31 33.96 -1.81
CA VAL A 457 14.21 33.77 -3.27
C VAL A 457 12.77 33.97 -3.73
N GLN A 458 12.57 34.95 -4.60
CA GLN A 458 11.29 35.22 -5.27
C GLN A 458 11.12 34.38 -6.53
N GLN A 459 12.19 34.32 -7.35
CA GLN A 459 12.22 33.57 -8.59
C GLN A 459 13.63 33.05 -8.82
N ALA A 460 13.71 31.84 -9.36
CA ALA A 460 14.95 31.28 -9.85
C ALA A 460 14.86 31.11 -11.38
N ARG A 461 15.89 31.52 -12.09
CA ARG A 461 16.08 31.25 -13.53
C ARG A 461 17.22 30.28 -13.65
N ILE A 462 16.95 29.13 -14.24
CA ILE A 462 17.89 28.03 -14.39
C ILE A 462 18.05 27.78 -15.90
N GLY A 463 19.26 27.80 -16.40
CA GLY A 463 19.53 27.58 -17.81
C GLY A 463 20.93 27.07 -18.08
N ILE A 464 21.10 26.49 -19.25
CA ILE A 464 22.41 26.04 -19.77
C ILE A 464 22.84 27.03 -20.82
N ARG A 465 23.99 27.70 -20.59
CA ARG A 465 24.61 28.63 -21.53
C ARG A 465 26.12 28.40 -21.59
N ASP A 466 26.72 28.45 -22.77
CA ASP A 466 28.15 28.29 -22.99
C ASP A 466 28.76 27.04 -22.31
N GLY A 467 27.98 25.94 -22.28
CA GLY A 467 28.42 24.70 -21.65
C GLY A 467 28.37 24.69 -20.11
N ALA A 468 27.91 25.78 -19.48
CA ALA A 468 27.75 25.91 -18.05
C ALA A 468 26.27 25.98 -17.63
N VAL A 469 25.93 25.51 -16.41
CA VAL A 469 24.64 25.71 -15.79
C VAL A 469 24.69 26.98 -14.97
N ARG A 470 23.79 27.91 -15.25
CA ARG A 470 23.64 29.16 -14.50
C ARG A 470 22.32 29.19 -13.73
N VAL A 471 22.42 29.45 -12.43
CA VAL A 471 21.28 29.66 -11.52
C VAL A 471 21.25 31.13 -11.15
N THR A 472 20.22 31.86 -11.58
CA THR A 472 20.05 33.28 -11.25
C THR A 472 18.90 33.44 -10.29
N LEU A 473 19.19 34.00 -9.10
CA LEU A 473 18.20 34.16 -8.02
C LEU A 473 17.77 35.64 -7.91
N THR A 474 16.46 35.87 -7.98
CA THR A 474 15.86 37.19 -7.70
C THR A 474 15.41 37.24 -6.26
N SER A 475 15.85 38.28 -5.53
CA SER A 475 15.52 38.46 -4.12
C SER A 475 14.17 39.15 -3.90
N ARG A 476 13.44 38.72 -2.87
CA ARG A 476 12.26 39.42 -2.35
C ARG A 476 12.56 40.54 -1.37
N ARG A 477 13.74 40.53 -0.76
CA ARG A 477 14.12 41.39 0.36
C ARG A 477 15.41 42.12 0.10
N ARG A 478 15.60 43.28 0.77
CA ARG A 478 16.86 44.01 0.76
C ARG A 478 18.05 43.20 1.28
N ALA A 479 17.81 42.18 2.11
CA ALA A 479 18.83 41.28 2.66
C ALA A 479 19.52 40.35 1.65
N GLY A 480 19.04 40.34 0.41
CA GLY A 480 19.68 39.55 -0.66
C GLY A 480 19.44 38.02 -0.55
N VAL A 481 20.23 37.28 -1.32
CA VAL A 481 20.23 35.82 -1.43
C VAL A 481 21.64 35.23 -1.28
N ASP A 482 22.52 35.94 -0.58
CA ASP A 482 23.96 35.59 -0.49
C ASP A 482 24.19 34.22 0.13
N LEU A 483 23.37 33.84 1.13
CA LEU A 483 23.45 32.54 1.78
C LEU A 483 23.08 31.42 0.82
N GLU A 484 22.07 31.63 -0.01
CA GLU A 484 21.63 30.68 -1.02
C GLU A 484 22.68 30.54 -2.13
N LEU A 485 23.26 31.67 -2.61
CA LEU A 485 24.33 31.67 -3.62
C LEU A 485 25.55 30.89 -3.08
N TRP A 486 26.01 31.20 -1.89
CA TRP A 486 27.11 30.49 -1.25
C TRP A 486 26.83 28.98 -1.15
N ALA A 487 25.60 28.63 -0.79
CA ALA A 487 25.22 27.22 -0.64
C ALA A 487 25.19 26.46 -1.98
N ILE A 488 24.80 27.12 -3.08
CA ILE A 488 24.84 26.54 -4.41
C ILE A 488 26.30 26.35 -4.87
N GLU A 489 27.14 27.36 -4.68
CA GLU A 489 28.54 27.29 -5.08
C GLU A 489 29.34 26.20 -4.34
N ARG A 490 29.00 25.94 -3.10
CA ARG A 490 29.61 24.84 -2.32
C ARG A 490 29.47 23.47 -2.98
N ASP A 491 28.43 23.23 -3.77
CA ASP A 491 28.21 21.98 -4.49
C ASP A 491 28.77 21.96 -5.93
N ARG A 492 29.48 23.02 -6.33
CA ARG A 492 30.03 23.22 -7.70
C ARG A 492 30.91 22.07 -8.17
N ASP A 493 31.88 21.66 -7.36
CA ASP A 493 32.82 20.62 -7.77
C ASP A 493 32.13 19.26 -7.92
N TYR A 494 31.21 18.93 -7.02
CA TYR A 494 30.43 17.69 -7.13
C TYR A 494 29.45 17.75 -8.31
N PHE A 495 28.88 18.91 -8.60
CA PHE A 495 28.04 19.09 -9.78
C PHE A 495 28.84 18.85 -11.08
N ARG A 496 30.04 19.40 -11.17
CA ARG A 496 30.95 19.21 -12.32
C ARG A 496 31.34 17.74 -12.47
N GLU A 497 31.64 17.06 -11.39
CA GLU A 497 31.94 15.62 -11.38
C GLU A 497 30.79 14.78 -11.95
N LEU A 498 29.54 15.08 -11.55
CA LEU A 498 28.36 14.32 -11.97
C LEU A 498 27.89 14.63 -13.40
N PHE A 499 27.97 15.86 -13.80
CA PHE A 499 27.35 16.33 -15.05
C PHE A 499 28.35 16.77 -16.14
N GLY A 500 29.63 16.82 -15.81
CA GLY A 500 30.68 17.31 -16.75
C GLY A 500 30.47 18.77 -17.14
N ARG A 501 29.78 19.59 -16.35
CA ARG A 501 29.46 21.00 -16.63
C ARG A 501 29.74 21.87 -15.42
N GLU A 502 30.16 23.10 -15.68
CA GLU A 502 30.34 24.09 -14.63
C GLU A 502 28.98 24.56 -14.08
N LEU A 503 28.95 24.84 -12.79
CA LEU A 503 27.79 25.41 -12.07
C LEU A 503 28.18 26.84 -11.65
N SER A 504 27.32 27.82 -11.93
CA SER A 504 27.49 29.19 -11.45
C SER A 504 26.16 29.71 -10.87
N ALA A 505 26.25 30.54 -9.84
CA ALA A 505 25.10 31.19 -9.22
C ALA A 505 25.31 32.71 -9.16
N ALA A 506 24.24 33.46 -9.40
CA ALA A 506 24.27 34.93 -9.36
C ALA A 506 22.94 35.51 -8.83
N ALA A 507 22.97 36.68 -8.19
CA ALA A 507 21.79 37.50 -7.95
C ALA A 507 21.37 38.21 -9.24
N ALA A 508 20.02 38.36 -9.41
CA ALA A 508 19.44 39.08 -10.55
C ALA A 508 19.30 40.58 -10.24
#